data_69b90c7b256e884d24022f40eeaaacec
#
_entry.id   69b90c7b256e884d24022f40eeaaacec
#
_cell.length_a   1.000
_cell.length_b   1.000
_cell.length_c   1.000
_cell.angle_alpha   90.00
_cell.angle_beta   90.00
_cell.angle_gamma   90.00
#
_symmetry.space_group_name_H-M   'P 1'
#
loop_
_entity.id
_entity.type
_entity.pdbx_description
1 polymer ?
#
loop_
_entity_poly.entity_id
_entity_poly.type
_entity_poly.pdbx_seq_one_letter_code
_entity_poly.pdbx_strand_id
1 'polypeptide(L)'
;DMQDMEFLSFYGAEMILEIARFWSSISTYNPDLDRYEILGVMGPDEYHEAYPDSDKPGVNNNAYTNIMAVWVLTEALKVLELLPEDRKNELCEVLALEDEELGLWEDISRKMRLVFHDDGIISQFEGYDKLIEFDWDGYREKYGDIQRLDRILEAEGDSPNRYKASKQADVLMLFYLFSSEELKNLFDRLGYPFEYETIPKNIDYY
;
A
#
# COMPACT_ATOMS: atom_id res chain seq x y z
N ASP A 1 10.08 -17.52 -5.90
CA ASP A 1 10.90 -17.58 -7.11
C ASP A 1 10.00 -18.06 -8.26
N MET A 2 9.70 -17.20 -9.22
CA MET A 2 8.82 -17.51 -10.38
C MET A 2 9.42 -18.56 -11.34
N GLN A 3 10.56 -19.16 -10.99
CA GLN A 3 11.17 -20.23 -11.79
C GLN A 3 10.59 -21.61 -11.48
N ASP A 4 9.83 -21.77 -10.41
CA ASP A 4 9.12 -23.01 -10.10
C ASP A 4 7.74 -23.00 -10.78
N MET A 5 7.74 -23.37 -12.05
CA MET A 5 6.52 -23.45 -12.87
C MET A 5 5.56 -24.53 -12.39
N GLU A 6 6.06 -25.58 -11.72
CA GLU A 6 5.22 -26.63 -11.17
C GLU A 6 4.41 -26.07 -9.97
N PHE A 7 5.08 -25.43 -9.02
CA PHE A 7 4.40 -24.76 -7.90
C PHE A 7 3.44 -23.68 -8.39
N LEU A 8 3.88 -22.84 -9.35
CA LEU A 8 3.04 -21.79 -9.91
C LEU A 8 1.76 -22.36 -10.52
N SER A 9 1.88 -23.41 -11.36
CA SER A 9 0.73 -24.00 -12.05
C SER A 9 -0.25 -24.69 -11.10
N PHE A 10 0.22 -25.37 -10.05
CA PHE A 10 -0.65 -26.15 -9.18
C PHE A 10 -1.22 -25.37 -7.99
N TYR A 11 -0.52 -24.35 -7.50
CA TYR A 11 -0.89 -23.64 -6.27
C TYR A 11 -0.77 -22.12 -6.36
N GLY A 12 0.37 -21.63 -6.84
CA GLY A 12 0.70 -20.20 -6.79
C GLY A 12 -0.25 -19.33 -7.61
N ALA A 13 -0.67 -19.82 -8.78
CA ALA A 13 -1.56 -19.08 -9.66
C ALA A 13 -2.94 -18.88 -9.03
N GLU A 14 -3.57 -19.94 -8.53
CA GLU A 14 -4.86 -19.84 -7.85
C GLU A 14 -4.80 -18.88 -6.67
N MET A 15 -3.75 -18.99 -5.85
CA MET A 15 -3.55 -18.14 -4.68
C MET A 15 -3.46 -16.66 -5.07
N ILE A 16 -2.63 -16.30 -6.08
CA ILE A 16 -2.46 -14.88 -6.44
C ILE A 16 -3.71 -14.31 -7.13
N LEU A 17 -4.44 -15.10 -7.90
CA LEU A 17 -5.69 -14.69 -8.52
C LEU A 17 -6.77 -14.39 -7.47
N GLU A 18 -6.91 -15.21 -6.43
CA GLU A 18 -7.85 -14.95 -5.33
C GLU A 18 -7.44 -13.74 -4.48
N ILE A 19 -6.15 -13.53 -4.26
CA ILE A 19 -5.65 -12.32 -3.57
C ILE A 19 -5.95 -11.07 -4.43
N ALA A 20 -5.76 -11.14 -5.75
CA ALA A 20 -6.07 -10.05 -6.67
C ALA A 20 -7.58 -9.71 -6.65
N ARG A 21 -8.43 -10.72 -6.64
CA ARG A 21 -9.90 -10.58 -6.51
C ARG A 21 -10.27 -9.86 -5.22
N PHE A 22 -9.64 -10.21 -4.09
CA PHE A 22 -9.87 -9.53 -2.82
C PHE A 22 -9.52 -8.03 -2.93
N TRP A 23 -8.31 -7.68 -3.40
CA TRP A 23 -7.90 -6.28 -3.51
C TRP A 23 -8.75 -5.49 -4.50
N SER A 24 -9.14 -6.09 -5.61
CA SER A 24 -10.09 -5.50 -6.55
C SER A 24 -11.44 -5.21 -5.89
N SER A 25 -11.96 -6.14 -5.08
CA SER A 25 -13.28 -6.03 -4.44
C SER A 25 -13.42 -4.89 -3.44
N ILE A 26 -12.32 -4.46 -2.82
CA ILE A 26 -12.30 -3.35 -1.86
C ILE A 26 -11.84 -2.02 -2.47
N SER A 27 -11.45 -2.03 -3.74
CA SER A 27 -11.09 -0.83 -4.48
C SER A 27 -12.34 -0.11 -4.97
N THR A 28 -12.47 1.18 -4.67
CA THR A 28 -13.62 2.00 -5.02
C THR A 28 -13.20 3.05 -6.07
N TYR A 29 -13.91 3.13 -7.18
CA TYR A 29 -13.64 4.16 -8.19
C TYR A 29 -14.17 5.52 -7.78
N ASN A 30 -13.30 6.52 -7.82
CA ASN A 30 -13.63 7.93 -7.59
C ASN A 30 -13.66 8.67 -8.95
N PRO A 31 -14.84 9.00 -9.50
CA PRO A 31 -14.97 9.61 -10.81
C PRO A 31 -14.43 11.04 -10.86
N ASP A 32 -14.39 11.77 -9.74
CA ASP A 32 -13.89 13.15 -9.71
C ASP A 32 -12.37 13.21 -9.90
N LEU A 33 -11.67 12.15 -9.53
CA LEU A 33 -10.22 12.01 -9.64
C LEU A 33 -9.78 11.14 -10.81
N ASP A 34 -10.69 10.38 -11.43
CA ASP A 34 -10.38 9.27 -12.34
C ASP A 34 -9.37 8.29 -11.71
N ARG A 35 -9.61 7.89 -10.46
CA ARG A 35 -8.73 7.03 -9.67
C ARG A 35 -9.51 6.01 -8.85
N TYR A 36 -8.89 4.88 -8.56
CA TYR A 36 -9.37 3.93 -7.55
C TYR A 36 -8.76 4.23 -6.20
N GLU A 37 -9.54 4.04 -5.15
CA GLU A 37 -9.18 4.31 -3.77
C GLU A 37 -9.44 3.07 -2.90
N ILE A 38 -8.55 2.81 -1.94
CA ILE A 38 -8.79 1.84 -0.86
C ILE A 38 -9.00 2.65 0.42
N LEU A 39 -10.18 2.50 1.02
CA LEU A 39 -10.65 3.32 2.13
C LEU A 39 -10.79 2.50 3.41
N GLY A 40 -10.49 3.11 4.56
CA GLY A 40 -10.73 2.52 5.88
C GLY A 40 -9.84 1.31 6.17
N VAL A 41 -8.57 1.33 5.75
CA VAL A 41 -7.61 0.27 6.00
C VAL A 41 -6.55 0.70 7.02
N MET A 42 -5.91 -0.26 7.66
CA MET A 42 -4.71 -0.04 8.46
C MET A 42 -3.49 -0.51 7.66
N GLY A 43 -2.45 0.31 7.66
CA GLY A 43 -1.14 -0.06 7.13
C GLY A 43 -0.36 -0.95 8.10
N PRO A 44 0.89 -1.33 7.74
CA PRO A 44 1.80 -2.03 8.64
C PRO A 44 2.22 -1.23 9.87
N ASP A 45 2.16 0.11 9.83
CA ASP A 45 2.50 0.97 10.96
C ASP A 45 1.50 0.77 12.11
N GLU A 46 2.02 0.41 13.28
CA GLU A 46 1.21 0.12 14.46
C GLU A 46 0.69 1.39 15.17
N TYR A 47 1.12 2.60 14.74
CA TYR A 47 0.73 3.84 15.40
C TYR A 47 -0.54 4.47 14.81
N HIS A 48 -0.82 4.24 13.54
CA HIS A 48 -1.97 4.86 12.86
C HIS A 48 -3.07 3.86 12.59
N GLU A 49 -4.00 3.74 13.53
CA GLU A 49 -5.17 2.86 13.44
C GLU A 49 -6.42 3.60 12.95
N ALA A 50 -6.43 4.94 13.03
CA ALA A 50 -7.56 5.80 12.67
C ALA A 50 -7.07 7.23 12.40
N TYR A 51 -7.94 8.07 11.85
CA TYR A 51 -7.73 9.52 11.84
C TYR A 51 -7.82 10.11 13.25
N PRO A 52 -7.15 11.25 13.52
CA PRO A 52 -7.32 11.97 14.77
C PRO A 52 -8.80 12.23 15.07
N ASP A 53 -9.20 12.01 16.33
CA ASP A 53 -10.56 12.27 16.82
C ASP A 53 -11.67 11.50 16.07
N SER A 54 -11.33 10.39 15.37
CA SER A 54 -12.28 9.52 14.69
C SER A 54 -12.63 8.30 15.53
N ASP A 55 -13.93 8.03 15.69
CA ASP A 55 -14.45 6.79 16.29
C ASP A 55 -14.40 5.59 15.30
N LYS A 56 -14.08 5.85 14.03
CA LYS A 56 -14.00 4.81 13.00
C LYS A 56 -12.53 4.42 12.79
N PRO A 57 -12.21 3.13 12.85
CA PRO A 57 -10.86 2.66 12.53
C PRO A 57 -10.55 2.80 11.05
N GLY A 58 -9.26 2.82 10.74
CA GLY A 58 -8.71 2.85 9.39
C GLY A 58 -8.43 4.24 8.86
N VAL A 59 -7.51 4.27 7.91
CA VAL A 59 -7.10 5.44 7.14
C VAL A 59 -7.36 5.20 5.65
N ASN A 60 -7.39 6.26 4.86
CA ASN A 60 -7.66 6.17 3.42
C ASN A 60 -6.36 6.25 2.62
N ASN A 61 -6.34 5.53 1.53
CA ASN A 61 -5.26 5.60 0.55
C ASN A 61 -3.86 5.44 1.17
N ASN A 62 -3.70 4.40 2.01
CA ASN A 62 -2.40 4.03 2.55
C ASN A 62 -1.47 3.63 1.39
N ALA A 63 -0.31 4.30 1.28
CA ALA A 63 0.59 4.14 0.14
C ALA A 63 1.12 2.71 0.01
N TYR A 64 1.51 2.08 1.13
CA TYR A 64 1.97 0.69 1.13
C TYR A 64 0.87 -0.24 0.61
N THR A 65 -0.33 -0.16 1.17
CA THR A 65 -1.47 -0.98 0.78
C THR A 65 -1.80 -0.81 -0.70
N ASN A 66 -1.87 0.43 -1.18
CA ASN A 66 -2.23 0.72 -2.56
C ASN A 66 -1.17 0.22 -3.56
N ILE A 67 0.12 0.40 -3.28
CA ILE A 67 1.22 -0.12 -4.13
C ILE A 67 1.25 -1.65 -4.10
N MET A 68 1.06 -2.28 -2.94
CA MET A 68 1.01 -3.75 -2.85
C MET A 68 -0.19 -4.32 -3.61
N ALA A 69 -1.35 -3.67 -3.55
CA ALA A 69 -2.52 -4.06 -4.35
C ALA A 69 -2.22 -3.97 -5.86
N VAL A 70 -1.61 -2.87 -6.31
CA VAL A 70 -1.20 -2.70 -7.72
C VAL A 70 -0.21 -3.79 -8.15
N TRP A 71 0.77 -4.09 -7.31
CA TRP A 71 1.74 -5.15 -7.58
C TRP A 71 1.04 -6.51 -7.72
N VAL A 72 0.16 -6.87 -6.77
CA VAL A 72 -0.60 -8.14 -6.81
C VAL A 72 -1.44 -8.25 -8.07
N LEU A 73 -2.21 -7.20 -8.42
CA LEU A 73 -3.04 -7.18 -9.62
C LEU A 73 -2.19 -7.36 -10.90
N THR A 74 -1.05 -6.68 -10.95
CA THR A 74 -0.11 -6.78 -12.08
C THR A 74 0.50 -8.17 -12.19
N GLU A 75 0.92 -8.77 -11.07
CA GLU A 75 1.49 -10.11 -11.07
C GLU A 75 0.44 -11.20 -11.37
N ALA A 76 -0.81 -11.02 -10.92
CA ALA A 76 -1.91 -11.93 -11.25
C ALA A 76 -2.17 -11.97 -12.77
N LEU A 77 -2.17 -10.82 -13.44
CA LEU A 77 -2.30 -10.73 -14.90
C LEU A 77 -1.12 -11.41 -15.61
N LYS A 78 0.12 -11.16 -15.15
CA LYS A 78 1.33 -11.81 -15.71
C LYS A 78 1.33 -13.32 -15.53
N VAL A 79 0.85 -13.80 -14.37
CA VAL A 79 0.77 -15.25 -14.10
C VAL A 79 -0.14 -15.93 -15.12
N LEU A 80 -1.28 -15.35 -15.48
CA LEU A 80 -2.17 -15.89 -16.53
C LEU A 80 -1.49 -15.96 -17.91
N GLU A 81 -0.57 -15.04 -18.21
CA GLU A 81 0.21 -15.07 -19.45
C GLU A 81 1.31 -16.14 -19.45
N LEU A 82 1.84 -16.48 -18.26
CA LEU A 82 2.92 -17.45 -18.09
C LEU A 82 2.44 -18.91 -18.06
N LEU A 83 1.16 -19.13 -17.70
CA LEU A 83 0.60 -20.48 -17.60
C LEU A 83 0.43 -21.13 -18.99
N PRO A 84 0.61 -22.47 -19.09
CA PRO A 84 0.15 -23.21 -20.24
C PRO A 84 -1.34 -22.97 -20.48
N GLU A 85 -1.74 -22.86 -21.75
CA GLU A 85 -3.11 -22.48 -22.14
C GLU A 85 -4.19 -23.38 -21.53
N ASP A 86 -3.94 -24.72 -21.50
CA ASP A 86 -4.88 -25.67 -20.89
C ASP A 86 -5.08 -25.41 -19.39
N ARG A 87 -3.99 -25.07 -18.67
CA ARG A 87 -4.06 -24.79 -17.24
C ARG A 87 -4.70 -23.43 -16.95
N LYS A 88 -4.43 -22.44 -17.78
CA LYS A 88 -5.08 -21.12 -17.70
C LYS A 88 -6.61 -21.28 -17.88
N ASN A 89 -7.04 -22.00 -18.90
CA ASN A 89 -8.46 -22.23 -19.18
C ASN A 89 -9.14 -22.97 -18.02
N GLU A 90 -8.51 -24.04 -17.50
CA GLU A 90 -9.00 -24.75 -16.33
C GLU A 90 -9.17 -23.83 -15.12
N LEU A 91 -8.16 -23.00 -14.80
CA LEU A 91 -8.26 -22.06 -13.67
C LEU A 91 -9.34 -21.00 -13.87
N CYS A 92 -9.45 -20.42 -15.05
CA CYS A 92 -10.51 -19.45 -15.35
C CYS A 92 -11.90 -20.09 -15.19
N GLU A 93 -12.07 -21.35 -15.61
CA GLU A 93 -13.33 -22.08 -15.42
C GLU A 93 -13.62 -22.35 -13.93
N VAL A 94 -12.63 -22.90 -13.21
CA VAL A 94 -12.78 -23.25 -11.78
C VAL A 94 -13.06 -22.03 -10.92
N LEU A 95 -12.37 -20.93 -11.17
CA LEU A 95 -12.53 -19.67 -10.44
C LEU A 95 -13.67 -18.81 -10.96
N ALA A 96 -14.34 -19.21 -12.06
CA ALA A 96 -15.31 -18.40 -12.78
C ALA A 96 -14.77 -16.96 -13.05
N LEU A 97 -13.53 -16.92 -13.54
CA LEU A 97 -12.82 -15.68 -13.82
C LEU A 97 -13.17 -15.19 -15.23
N GLU A 98 -13.77 -14.01 -15.34
CA GLU A 98 -14.28 -13.46 -16.59
C GLU A 98 -13.36 -12.33 -17.11
N ASP A 99 -13.41 -12.06 -18.40
CA ASP A 99 -12.60 -11.02 -19.05
C ASP A 99 -12.86 -9.62 -18.48
N GLU A 100 -14.10 -9.35 -18.05
CA GLU A 100 -14.50 -8.11 -17.41
C GLU A 100 -13.76 -7.90 -16.06
N GLU A 101 -13.57 -8.98 -15.29
CA GLU A 101 -12.83 -8.93 -14.04
C GLU A 101 -11.33 -8.67 -14.29
N LEU A 102 -10.75 -9.32 -15.30
CA LEU A 102 -9.37 -9.06 -15.71
C LEU A 102 -9.18 -7.64 -16.23
N GLY A 103 -10.13 -7.13 -17.00
CA GLY A 103 -10.15 -5.75 -17.45
C GLY A 103 -10.22 -4.75 -16.28
N LEU A 104 -11.00 -5.06 -15.26
CA LEU A 104 -11.06 -4.26 -14.03
C LEU A 104 -9.72 -4.25 -13.28
N TRP A 105 -9.04 -5.40 -13.15
CA TRP A 105 -7.72 -5.47 -12.51
C TRP A 105 -6.68 -4.64 -13.25
N GLU A 106 -6.72 -4.68 -14.58
CA GLU A 106 -5.85 -3.86 -15.43
C GLU A 106 -6.11 -2.36 -15.20
N ASP A 107 -7.38 -1.93 -15.16
CA ASP A 107 -7.75 -0.53 -14.93
C ASP A 107 -7.37 -0.07 -13.51
N ILE A 108 -7.68 -0.85 -12.48
CA ILE A 108 -7.28 -0.55 -11.09
C ILE A 108 -5.76 -0.38 -10.99
N SER A 109 -4.99 -1.31 -11.59
CA SER A 109 -3.54 -1.27 -11.51
C SER A 109 -2.90 -0.08 -12.23
N ARG A 110 -3.65 0.61 -13.11
CA ARG A 110 -3.21 1.84 -13.79
C ARG A 110 -3.71 3.11 -13.12
N LYS A 111 -4.77 3.00 -12.32
CA LYS A 111 -5.47 4.16 -11.76
C LYS A 111 -5.54 4.18 -10.25
N MET A 112 -4.84 3.30 -9.54
CA MET A 112 -4.80 3.35 -8.08
C MET A 112 -4.23 4.68 -7.60
N ARG A 113 -4.90 5.31 -6.63
CA ARG A 113 -4.53 6.60 -6.08
C ARG A 113 -3.34 6.48 -5.13
N LEU A 114 -2.35 7.35 -5.34
CA LEU A 114 -1.32 7.68 -4.36
C LEU A 114 -1.47 9.15 -3.97
N VAL A 115 -1.16 9.44 -2.73
CA VAL A 115 -1.17 10.81 -2.19
C VAL A 115 0.27 11.25 -1.92
N PHE A 116 0.55 12.51 -2.23
CA PHE A 116 1.87 13.10 -2.05
C PHE A 116 1.75 14.36 -1.21
N HIS A 117 2.78 14.63 -0.42
CA HIS A 117 3.00 15.95 0.16
C HIS A 117 3.64 16.87 -0.89
N ASP A 118 3.81 18.15 -0.53
CA ASP A 118 4.65 19.05 -1.28
C ASP A 118 6.06 18.46 -1.46
N ASP A 119 6.73 18.79 -2.55
CA ASP A 119 8.07 18.31 -2.92
C ASP A 119 8.19 16.81 -3.26
N GLY A 120 7.08 16.11 -3.51
CA GLY A 120 7.11 14.72 -3.98
C GLY A 120 7.36 13.68 -2.90
N ILE A 121 7.16 14.01 -1.64
CA ILE A 121 7.12 13.05 -0.54
C ILE A 121 5.86 12.18 -0.69
N ILE A 122 6.02 10.88 -0.69
CA ILE A 122 4.89 9.94 -0.71
C ILE A 122 4.21 9.98 0.65
N SER A 123 2.93 10.34 0.69
CA SER A 123 2.17 10.35 1.95
C SER A 123 1.93 8.93 2.44
N GLN A 124 2.17 8.66 3.71
CA GLN A 124 1.90 7.34 4.30
C GLN A 124 0.43 6.95 4.12
N PHE A 125 -0.49 7.91 4.28
CA PHE A 125 -1.90 7.82 3.94
C PHE A 125 -2.47 9.21 3.67
N GLU A 126 -3.66 9.32 3.15
CA GLU A 126 -4.30 10.60 2.87
C GLU A 126 -4.48 11.42 4.15
N GLY A 127 -3.90 12.64 4.17
CA GLY A 127 -3.96 13.55 5.31
C GLY A 127 -2.85 13.39 6.34
N TYR A 128 -1.87 12.52 6.12
CA TYR A 128 -0.70 12.38 7.01
C TYR A 128 0.07 13.71 7.15
N ASP A 129 0.16 14.51 6.08
CA ASP A 129 0.78 15.83 6.06
C ASP A 129 0.18 16.83 7.05
N LYS A 130 -1.08 16.62 7.43
CA LYS A 130 -1.85 17.50 8.35
C LYS A 130 -1.71 17.12 9.81
N LEU A 131 -1.06 15.99 10.10
CA LEU A 131 -0.81 15.57 11.47
C LEU A 131 0.17 16.52 12.16
N ILE A 132 0.14 16.52 13.49
CA ILE A 132 0.99 17.35 14.33
C ILE A 132 2.43 16.81 14.30
N GLU A 133 3.41 17.70 14.16
CA GLU A 133 4.82 17.31 14.35
C GLU A 133 5.04 16.88 15.80
N PHE A 134 5.73 15.73 15.99
CA PHE A 134 5.96 15.21 17.31
C PHE A 134 7.19 15.88 17.98
N ASP A 135 7.05 16.29 19.23
CA ASP A 135 8.15 16.88 20.02
C ASP A 135 9.09 15.79 20.59
N TRP A 136 9.93 15.25 19.71
CA TRP A 136 10.87 14.19 20.06
C TRP A 136 11.82 14.57 21.20
N ASP A 137 12.32 15.79 21.21
CA ASP A 137 13.31 16.25 22.19
C ASP A 137 12.67 16.47 23.55
N GLY A 138 11.51 17.12 23.61
CA GLY A 138 10.77 17.31 24.86
C GLY A 138 10.35 15.98 25.49
N TYR A 139 9.91 15.00 24.68
CA TYR A 139 9.54 13.68 25.20
C TYR A 139 10.75 12.86 25.66
N ARG A 140 11.90 12.95 24.97
CA ARG A 140 13.15 12.33 25.44
C ARG A 140 13.66 12.95 26.73
N GLU A 141 13.57 14.27 26.87
CA GLU A 141 13.94 14.96 28.12
C GLU A 141 13.03 14.54 29.28
N LYS A 142 11.71 14.42 29.05
CA LYS A 142 10.71 14.09 30.07
C LYS A 142 10.76 12.63 30.51
N TYR A 143 10.91 11.70 29.57
CA TYR A 143 10.74 10.26 29.82
C TYR A 143 12.03 9.45 29.68
N GLY A 144 13.08 9.98 29.06
CA GLY A 144 14.33 9.28 28.77
C GLY A 144 14.15 8.26 27.66
N ASP A 145 13.63 7.09 27.97
CA ASP A 145 13.31 6.04 27.00
C ASP A 145 11.88 6.23 26.45
N ILE A 146 11.77 6.43 25.15
CA ILE A 146 10.50 6.63 24.42
C ILE A 146 10.21 5.52 23.40
N GLN A 147 10.83 4.33 23.53
CA GLN A 147 10.59 3.20 22.61
C GLN A 147 9.12 2.74 22.59
N ARG A 148 8.41 2.95 23.69
CA ARG A 148 6.97 2.66 23.79
C ARG A 148 6.17 3.97 23.83
N LEU A 149 6.38 4.81 22.81
CA LEU A 149 5.68 6.08 22.65
C LEU A 149 4.15 5.92 22.69
N ASP A 150 3.64 4.85 22.11
CA ASP A 150 2.23 4.48 22.14
C ASP A 150 1.67 4.47 23.58
N ARG A 151 2.37 3.81 24.49
CA ARG A 151 1.96 3.71 25.90
C ARG A 151 2.15 4.99 26.70
N ILE A 152 3.15 5.77 26.35
CA ILE A 152 3.39 7.07 26.98
C ILE A 152 2.24 8.02 26.63
N LEU A 153 1.86 8.10 25.35
CA LEU A 153 0.74 8.93 24.90
C LEU A 153 -0.58 8.47 25.51
N GLU A 154 -0.85 7.15 25.52
CA GLU A 154 -2.04 6.60 26.14
C GLU A 154 -2.13 6.98 27.64
N ALA A 155 -1.02 6.92 28.38
CA ALA A 155 -0.99 7.31 29.79
C ALA A 155 -1.24 8.82 30.01
N GLU A 156 -0.95 9.66 29.02
CA GLU A 156 -1.26 11.09 29.01
C GLU A 156 -2.68 11.41 28.50
N GLY A 157 -3.44 10.39 28.08
CA GLY A 157 -4.77 10.56 27.47
C GLY A 157 -4.71 11.06 26.02
N ASP A 158 -3.62 10.78 25.35
CA ASP A 158 -3.36 11.15 23.96
C ASP A 158 -3.15 9.91 23.08
N SER A 159 -2.96 10.08 21.76
CA SER A 159 -2.86 8.99 20.79
C SER A 159 -1.79 9.29 19.73
N PRO A 160 -1.02 8.25 19.30
CA PRO A 160 -0.13 8.36 18.15
C PRO A 160 -0.82 8.80 16.87
N ASN A 161 -2.11 8.52 16.70
CA ASN A 161 -2.92 8.92 15.54
C ASN A 161 -2.85 10.43 15.22
N ARG A 162 -2.49 11.26 16.19
CA ARG A 162 -2.45 12.72 16.05
C ARG A 162 -1.13 13.26 15.48
N TYR A 163 -0.10 12.42 15.46
CA TYR A 163 1.28 12.88 15.25
C TYR A 163 1.90 12.29 13.99
N LYS A 164 2.82 13.04 13.36
CA LYS A 164 3.74 12.54 12.34
C LYS A 164 4.85 11.70 13.02
N ALA A 165 4.46 10.57 13.55
CA ALA A 165 5.34 9.63 14.23
C ALA A 165 4.93 8.22 13.86
N SER A 166 5.83 7.43 13.32
CA SER A 166 5.60 6.05 12.93
C SER A 166 6.47 5.12 13.76
N LYS A 167 5.96 3.98 14.13
CA LYS A 167 6.77 2.91 14.70
C LYS A 167 7.61 2.25 13.62
N GLN A 168 7.00 1.98 12.48
CA GLN A 168 7.63 1.61 11.23
C GLN A 168 6.90 2.35 10.08
N ALA A 169 7.59 3.25 9.40
CA ALA A 169 6.98 4.01 8.32
C ALA A 169 6.65 3.10 7.14
N ASP A 170 5.37 3.04 6.77
CA ASP A 170 4.85 2.18 5.69
C ASP A 170 5.54 2.43 4.35
N VAL A 171 5.79 3.70 4.03
CA VAL A 171 6.48 4.10 2.80
C VAL A 171 7.89 3.49 2.71
N LEU A 172 8.63 3.46 3.83
CA LEU A 172 9.99 2.92 3.86
C LEU A 172 10.01 1.40 3.66
N MET A 173 8.93 0.70 4.02
CA MET A 173 8.80 -0.73 3.74
C MET A 173 8.76 -1.04 2.25
N LEU A 174 8.19 -0.15 1.43
CA LEU A 174 8.22 -0.30 -0.03
C LEU A 174 9.66 -0.31 -0.57
N PHE A 175 10.53 0.55 -0.04
CA PHE A 175 11.95 0.63 -0.45
C PHE A 175 12.78 -0.56 0.03
N TYR A 176 12.30 -1.27 1.04
CA TYR A 176 12.92 -2.52 1.48
C TYR A 176 12.47 -3.72 0.63
N LEU A 177 11.19 -3.76 0.23
CA LEU A 177 10.59 -4.90 -0.48
C LEU A 177 10.88 -4.90 -1.97
N PHE A 178 10.97 -3.73 -2.59
CA PHE A 178 11.14 -3.55 -4.02
C PHE A 178 12.49 -2.92 -4.37
N SER A 179 13.05 -3.34 -5.49
CA SER A 179 14.14 -2.59 -6.11
C SER A 179 13.65 -1.24 -6.64
N SER A 180 14.58 -0.30 -6.83
CA SER A 180 14.25 1.01 -7.43
C SER A 180 13.65 0.90 -8.82
N GLU A 181 14.04 -0.12 -9.60
CA GLU A 181 13.49 -0.38 -10.93
C GLU A 181 12.04 -0.89 -10.87
N GLU A 182 11.75 -1.81 -9.96
CA GLU A 182 10.39 -2.31 -9.75
C GLU A 182 9.44 -1.19 -9.27
N LEU A 183 9.88 -0.36 -8.32
CA LEU A 183 9.11 0.81 -7.88
C LEU A 183 8.88 1.78 -9.03
N LYS A 184 9.93 2.10 -9.79
CA LYS A 184 9.77 2.97 -10.95
C LYS A 184 8.72 2.42 -11.93
N ASN A 185 8.74 1.14 -12.23
CA ASN A 185 7.77 0.51 -13.12
C ASN A 185 6.33 0.58 -12.57
N LEU A 186 6.13 0.41 -11.26
CA LEU A 186 4.82 0.54 -10.62
C LEU A 186 4.31 1.98 -10.66
N PHE A 187 5.18 2.96 -10.38
CA PHE A 187 4.83 4.38 -10.44
C PHE A 187 4.55 4.85 -11.87
N ASP A 188 5.38 4.44 -12.84
CA ASP A 188 5.16 4.72 -14.27
C ASP A 188 3.82 4.13 -14.74
N ARG A 189 3.47 2.91 -14.30
CA ARG A 189 2.18 2.28 -14.58
C ARG A 189 1.00 3.09 -14.05
N LEU A 190 1.14 3.66 -12.88
CA LEU A 190 0.14 4.53 -12.23
C LEU A 190 0.12 5.96 -12.79
N GLY A 191 1.11 6.34 -13.59
CA GLY A 191 1.27 7.69 -14.11
C GLY A 191 1.76 8.71 -13.08
N TYR A 192 2.46 8.25 -12.05
CA TYR A 192 3.10 9.12 -11.06
C TYR A 192 4.61 9.22 -11.28
N PRO A 193 5.23 10.37 -11.00
CA PRO A 193 6.68 10.51 -11.11
C PRO A 193 7.40 9.69 -10.04
N PHE A 194 8.50 9.04 -10.42
CA PHE A 194 9.44 8.39 -9.52
C PHE A 194 10.86 8.70 -9.99
N GLU A 195 11.52 9.61 -9.30
CA GLU A 195 12.83 10.11 -9.67
C GLU A 195 13.92 9.52 -8.76
N TYR A 196 15.18 9.74 -9.14
CA TYR A 196 16.32 9.24 -8.37
C TYR A 196 16.32 9.73 -6.90
N GLU A 197 15.85 10.97 -6.67
CA GLU A 197 15.78 11.57 -5.35
C GLU A 197 14.55 11.15 -4.54
N THR A 198 13.59 10.41 -5.12
CA THR A 198 12.36 10.01 -4.40
C THR A 198 12.68 9.17 -3.17
N ILE A 199 13.56 8.16 -3.31
CA ILE A 199 13.91 7.29 -2.16
C ILE A 199 14.63 8.07 -1.07
N PRO A 200 15.78 8.77 -1.32
CA PRO A 200 16.47 9.50 -0.26
C PRO A 200 15.60 10.59 0.40
N LYS A 201 14.80 11.31 -0.36
CA LYS A 201 13.87 12.31 0.21
C LYS A 201 12.87 11.70 1.19
N ASN A 202 12.30 10.56 0.85
CA ASN A 202 11.35 9.88 1.74
C ASN A 202 12.03 9.26 2.96
N ILE A 203 13.26 8.75 2.82
CA ILE A 203 14.06 8.28 3.97
C ILE A 203 14.37 9.43 4.93
N ASP A 204 14.70 10.60 4.42
CA ASP A 204 15.01 11.77 5.24
C ASP A 204 13.74 12.34 5.94
N TYR A 205 12.56 12.14 5.34
CA TYR A 205 11.30 12.64 5.87
C TYR A 205 10.74 11.77 6.99
N TYR A 206 10.78 10.44 6.85
CA TYR A 206 10.20 9.49 7.79
C TYR A 206 11.21 8.97 8.84
#